data_ca5643e8050dd77437e3facddc803143
#
_entry.id   ca5643e8050dd77437e3facddc803143
#
_cell.length_a   1.000
_cell.length_b   1.000
_cell.length_c   1.000
_cell.angle_alpha   90.00
_cell.angle_beta   90.00
_cell.angle_gamma   90.00
#
_symmetry.space_group_name_H-M   'P 1'
#
loop_
_entity.id
_entity.type
_entity.pdbx_description
1 polymer ?
#
loop_
_entity_poly.entity_id
_entity_poly.type
_entity_poly.pdbx_seq_one_letter_code
_entity_poly.pdbx_strand_id
1 'polypeptide(L)'
;MKKMALILCIAMTAAMFTGCSKNTDSVAAKQGNKEALNTIRIWHDGDKAMIQLMEDHLNEALSDDGINVKFEQKSGLTDQIKLYGSDEVNGPDLYMYAHDSLGMFVEMGALAPITDVIDKAVYADMLPMTLKAGNYKDAQYLMPVYFETLLFIYNKDLWEGEVPSTTEELYSYMKNHTDAAAGTYALVNQHSTAYNVAPLINGFGGFIINEQAKPGLNDEKTMEAIEYNKKFAKLEADGDYNTVNALFKDGKAAAIIGGPWLISGVKEAKINYGIISLCDFKLPNGNALVPYSGVQGIGVMKHAAETKKDALEKVLKEIADPQLGIDMAENSRCAPANQKAYENPTVSKDEMIAAMRKTADIAQPMPNIPQMSVMWGPTESLLAAVNKSGKDLNNVADEYQKQAETAIADMQ
;
A
#
# COMPACT_ATOMS: atom_id res chain seq x y z
N MET A 1 -33.58 22.82 44.71
CA MET A 1 -35.04 23.13 44.80
C MET A 1 -35.71 22.53 43.58
N LYS A 2 -36.67 21.58 43.89
CA LYS A 2 -37.86 21.15 43.10
C LYS A 2 -37.62 20.74 41.61
N LYS A 3 -37.66 19.42 41.27
CA LYS A 3 -38.78 18.53 40.96
C LYS A 3 -39.67 19.09 39.81
N MET A 4 -39.74 18.36 38.67
CA MET A 4 -41.02 17.72 38.32
C MET A 4 -40.84 16.72 37.16
N ALA A 5 -41.24 15.49 37.41
CA ALA A 5 -41.46 14.43 36.46
C ALA A 5 -42.86 14.65 35.83
N LEU A 6 -43.01 14.23 34.55
CA LEU A 6 -44.34 13.95 34.00
C LEU A 6 -44.29 12.66 33.17
N ILE A 7 -45.00 11.68 33.70
CA ILE A 7 -45.37 10.40 33.07
C ILE A 7 -46.65 10.66 32.28
N LEU A 8 -46.73 10.14 31.06
CA LEU A 8 -48.04 9.89 30.42
C LEU A 8 -48.01 8.56 29.67
N CYS A 9 -48.69 7.57 30.28
CA CYS A 9 -49.24 6.36 29.66
C CYS A 9 -50.51 6.69 28.85
N ILE A 10 -50.85 5.90 27.86
CA ILE A 10 -52.20 5.56 27.29
C ILE A 10 -51.92 5.11 25.84
N ALA A 11 -52.53 4.08 25.27
CA ALA A 11 -53.31 2.89 25.61
C ALA A 11 -53.32 1.98 24.40
N MET A 12 -53.43 0.71 24.61
CA MET A 12 -53.67 -0.33 23.60
C MET A 12 -55.00 -0.14 22.91
N THR A 13 -55.04 -0.35 21.57
CA THR A 13 -56.25 -0.88 20.94
C THR A 13 -55.85 -1.99 19.98
N ALA A 14 -56.22 -3.18 20.35
CA ALA A 14 -56.21 -4.38 19.54
C ALA A 14 -57.33 -4.31 18.51
N ALA A 15 -56.99 -4.52 17.23
CA ALA A 15 -57.98 -4.89 16.22
C ALA A 15 -57.49 -6.15 15.52
N MET A 16 -58.10 -7.27 15.87
CA MET A 16 -57.99 -8.52 15.12
C MET A 16 -58.72 -8.36 13.79
N PHE A 17 -58.01 -8.55 12.68
CA PHE A 17 -58.61 -8.96 11.41
C PHE A 17 -57.93 -10.25 10.95
N THR A 18 -58.66 -11.35 11.08
CA THR A 18 -58.41 -12.60 10.39
C THR A 18 -58.72 -12.44 8.91
N GLY A 19 -57.73 -12.58 8.08
CA GLY A 19 -57.86 -12.67 6.63
C GLY A 19 -56.83 -13.62 6.08
N CYS A 20 -57.23 -14.87 5.78
CA CYS A 20 -56.42 -15.79 4.99
C CYS A 20 -56.14 -15.20 3.61
N SER A 21 -54.86 -15.03 3.28
CA SER A 21 -54.42 -14.97 1.91
C SER A 21 -53.17 -15.83 1.76
N LYS A 22 -53.29 -16.84 0.95
CA LYS A 22 -52.20 -17.72 0.51
C LYS A 22 -51.37 -17.00 -0.57
N ASN A 23 -50.06 -17.23 -0.56
CA ASN A 23 -49.10 -16.97 -1.63
C ASN A 23 -48.67 -15.51 -1.86
N THR A 24 -47.78 -14.99 -0.96
CA THR A 24 -46.86 -13.88 -1.33
C THR A 24 -45.46 -14.07 -0.75
N ASP A 25 -45.20 -15.06 0.11
CA ASP A 25 -43.89 -15.20 0.77
C ASP A 25 -42.79 -15.81 -0.13
N SER A 26 -43.16 -16.41 -1.29
CA SER A 26 -42.17 -17.01 -2.17
C SER A 26 -41.57 -16.05 -3.22
N VAL A 27 -42.20 -14.90 -3.46
CA VAL A 27 -41.71 -13.91 -4.44
C VAL A 27 -40.81 -12.88 -3.77
N ALA A 28 -41.18 -12.39 -2.58
CA ALA A 28 -40.33 -11.45 -1.83
C ALA A 28 -39.01 -12.07 -1.35
N ALA A 29 -39.05 -13.34 -0.89
CA ALA A 29 -37.83 -14.06 -0.51
C ALA A 29 -36.93 -14.39 -1.72
N LYS A 30 -37.51 -14.64 -2.91
CA LYS A 30 -36.75 -14.82 -4.14
C LYS A 30 -36.20 -13.54 -4.71
N GLN A 31 -36.88 -12.40 -4.54
CA GLN A 31 -36.45 -11.08 -4.99
C GLN A 31 -35.36 -10.54 -4.06
N GLY A 32 -35.52 -10.64 -2.74
CA GLY A 32 -34.48 -10.27 -1.77
C GLY A 32 -33.21 -11.12 -1.90
N ASN A 33 -33.32 -12.41 -2.22
CA ASN A 33 -32.17 -13.27 -2.49
C ASN A 33 -31.49 -12.93 -3.82
N LYS A 34 -32.25 -12.45 -4.83
CA LYS A 34 -31.70 -12.06 -6.13
C LYS A 34 -30.98 -10.71 -6.05
N GLU A 35 -31.49 -9.75 -5.30
CA GLU A 35 -30.83 -8.48 -5.03
C GLU A 35 -29.58 -8.66 -4.15
N ALA A 36 -29.62 -9.54 -3.15
CA ALA A 36 -28.48 -9.87 -2.32
C ALA A 36 -27.35 -10.59 -3.09
N LEU A 37 -27.70 -11.48 -4.03
CA LEU A 37 -26.75 -12.20 -4.87
C LEU A 37 -26.02 -11.28 -5.89
N ASN A 38 -26.65 -10.19 -6.30
CA ASN A 38 -26.09 -9.26 -7.28
C ASN A 38 -25.33 -8.08 -6.64
N THR A 39 -25.34 -7.95 -5.32
CA THR A 39 -24.53 -6.92 -4.64
C THR A 39 -23.20 -7.51 -4.22
N ILE A 40 -22.10 -6.91 -4.69
CA ILE A 40 -20.73 -7.24 -4.33
C ILE A 40 -20.20 -6.18 -3.37
N ARG A 41 -19.89 -6.60 -2.14
CA ARG A 41 -19.35 -5.73 -1.09
C ARG A 41 -17.84 -5.81 -1.07
N ILE A 42 -17.17 -4.66 -1.14
CA ILE A 42 -15.71 -4.53 -1.11
C ILE A 42 -15.32 -3.71 0.11
N TRP A 43 -14.59 -4.33 1.04
CA TRP A 43 -14.03 -3.59 2.18
C TRP A 43 -12.67 -3.01 1.83
N HIS A 44 -12.42 -1.76 2.28
CA HIS A 44 -11.19 -1.03 1.99
C HIS A 44 -10.83 -0.07 3.14
N ASP A 45 -9.60 0.46 3.10
CA ASP A 45 -9.14 1.59 3.92
C ASP A 45 -8.57 2.75 3.08
N GLY A 46 -8.71 2.66 1.74
CA GLY A 46 -8.15 3.60 0.78
C GLY A 46 -8.77 5.00 0.78
N ASP A 47 -8.17 5.88 -0.03
CA ASP A 47 -8.63 7.25 -0.21
C ASP A 47 -10.05 7.32 -0.75
N LYS A 48 -10.87 8.18 -0.12
CA LYS A 48 -12.30 8.26 -0.42
C LYS A 48 -12.60 8.67 -1.87
N ALA A 49 -11.82 9.62 -2.42
CA ALA A 49 -12.10 10.13 -3.76
C ALA A 49 -11.77 9.09 -4.83
N MET A 50 -10.64 8.39 -4.65
CA MET A 50 -10.24 7.29 -5.53
C MET A 50 -11.21 6.12 -5.47
N ILE A 51 -11.65 5.75 -4.29
CA ILE A 51 -12.62 4.64 -4.11
C ILE A 51 -13.98 4.99 -4.72
N GLN A 52 -14.44 6.23 -4.58
CA GLN A 52 -15.68 6.67 -5.22
C GLN A 52 -15.61 6.58 -6.75
N LEU A 53 -14.47 6.97 -7.34
CA LEU A 53 -14.23 6.82 -8.77
C LEU A 53 -14.30 5.34 -9.20
N MET A 54 -13.69 4.44 -8.44
CA MET A 54 -13.74 3.00 -8.73
C MET A 54 -15.18 2.46 -8.61
N GLU A 55 -15.93 2.86 -7.59
CA GLU A 55 -17.32 2.45 -7.38
C GLU A 55 -18.21 2.93 -8.53
N ASP A 56 -18.08 4.18 -8.94
CA ASP A 56 -18.84 4.76 -10.04
C ASP A 56 -18.53 4.05 -11.37
N HIS A 57 -17.24 3.85 -11.69
CA HIS A 57 -16.80 3.13 -12.88
C HIS A 57 -17.36 1.71 -12.94
N LEU A 58 -17.20 0.93 -11.86
CA LEU A 58 -17.67 -0.46 -11.82
C LEU A 58 -19.20 -0.55 -11.91
N ASN A 59 -19.94 0.35 -11.27
CA ASN A 59 -21.40 0.36 -11.33
C ASN A 59 -21.92 0.80 -12.70
N GLU A 60 -21.25 1.71 -13.40
CA GLU A 60 -21.57 2.08 -14.77
C GLU A 60 -21.34 0.89 -15.71
N ALA A 61 -20.15 0.29 -15.68
CA ALA A 61 -19.77 -0.81 -16.56
C ALA A 61 -20.63 -2.07 -16.36
N LEU A 62 -21.06 -2.36 -15.12
CA LEU A 62 -21.77 -3.59 -14.75
C LEU A 62 -23.31 -3.39 -14.65
N SER A 63 -23.82 -2.22 -15.02
CA SER A 63 -25.25 -1.88 -14.91
C SER A 63 -26.16 -2.83 -15.70
N ASP A 64 -25.76 -3.16 -16.92
CA ASP A 64 -26.53 -4.06 -17.82
C ASP A 64 -26.54 -5.51 -17.33
N ASP A 65 -25.55 -5.90 -16.53
CA ASP A 65 -25.46 -7.20 -15.87
C ASP A 65 -26.31 -7.28 -14.59
N GLY A 66 -26.84 -6.15 -14.13
CA GLY A 66 -27.60 -6.04 -12.90
C GLY A 66 -26.75 -6.30 -11.65
N ILE A 67 -25.44 -6.04 -11.72
CA ILE A 67 -24.50 -6.14 -10.60
C ILE A 67 -24.34 -4.76 -9.98
N ASN A 68 -24.42 -4.70 -8.65
CA ASN A 68 -24.19 -3.50 -7.86
C ASN A 68 -22.94 -3.70 -7.01
N VAL A 69 -21.92 -2.87 -7.19
CA VAL A 69 -20.68 -2.87 -6.41
C VAL A 69 -20.77 -1.81 -5.34
N LYS A 70 -20.44 -2.17 -4.11
CA LYS A 70 -20.46 -1.27 -2.96
C LYS A 70 -19.15 -1.33 -2.20
N PHE A 71 -18.43 -0.22 -2.14
CA PHE A 71 -17.26 -0.07 -1.32
C PHE A 71 -17.64 0.39 0.09
N GLU A 72 -17.05 -0.25 1.10
CA GLU A 72 -17.26 0.05 2.51
C GLU A 72 -15.92 0.31 3.20
N GLN A 73 -15.70 1.54 3.64
CA GLN A 73 -14.49 1.89 4.38
C GLN A 73 -14.50 1.27 5.78
N LYS A 74 -13.40 0.63 6.14
CA LYS A 74 -13.22 0.00 7.45
C LYS A 74 -11.95 0.54 8.12
N SER A 75 -12.10 1.05 9.32
CA SER A 75 -10.96 1.35 10.18
C SER A 75 -10.41 0.04 10.76
N GLY A 76 -9.08 -0.14 10.73
CA GLY A 76 -8.46 -1.38 11.17
C GLY A 76 -8.87 -2.58 10.31
N LEU A 77 -8.83 -2.43 8.98
CA LEU A 77 -9.32 -3.41 8.01
C LEU A 77 -8.79 -4.82 8.26
N THR A 78 -7.52 -4.97 8.64
CA THR A 78 -6.91 -6.26 8.98
C THR A 78 -7.68 -6.98 10.09
N ASP A 79 -8.02 -6.28 11.17
CA ASP A 79 -8.75 -6.89 12.28
C ASP A 79 -10.22 -7.15 11.93
N GLN A 80 -10.82 -6.28 11.10
CA GLN A 80 -12.17 -6.51 10.58
C GLN A 80 -12.24 -7.76 9.70
N ILE A 81 -11.25 -8.01 8.85
CA ILE A 81 -11.19 -9.24 8.02
C ILE A 81 -10.95 -10.46 8.90
N LYS A 82 -10.11 -10.37 9.94
CA LYS A 82 -9.94 -11.47 10.91
C LYS A 82 -11.24 -11.88 11.59
N LEU A 83 -12.09 -10.91 11.93
CA LEU A 83 -13.34 -11.15 12.65
C LEU A 83 -14.49 -11.58 11.73
N TYR A 84 -14.59 -11.00 10.54
CA TYR A 84 -15.78 -11.12 9.70
C TYR A 84 -15.51 -11.67 8.30
N GLY A 85 -14.24 -11.94 7.95
CA GLY A 85 -13.88 -12.38 6.60
C GLY A 85 -14.54 -13.69 6.15
N SER A 86 -14.94 -14.54 7.08
CA SER A 86 -15.67 -15.80 6.80
C SER A 86 -17.18 -15.68 6.99
N ASP A 87 -17.71 -14.50 7.32
CA ASP A 87 -19.14 -14.27 7.56
C ASP A 87 -19.83 -13.89 6.24
N GLU A 88 -20.60 -14.80 5.68
CA GLU A 88 -21.33 -14.61 4.41
C GLU A 88 -22.37 -13.48 4.46
N VAL A 89 -22.88 -13.14 5.64
CA VAL A 89 -23.94 -12.15 5.83
C VAL A 89 -23.36 -10.77 6.10
N ASN A 90 -22.40 -10.67 7.02
CA ASN A 90 -21.87 -9.40 7.53
C ASN A 90 -20.48 -9.07 6.98
N GLY A 91 -19.75 -10.06 6.47
CA GLY A 91 -18.42 -9.90 5.88
C GLY A 91 -18.45 -9.35 4.45
N PRO A 92 -17.30 -9.03 3.89
CA PRO A 92 -17.17 -8.58 2.49
C PRO A 92 -17.18 -9.77 1.53
N ASP A 93 -17.43 -9.52 0.24
CA ASP A 93 -17.21 -10.47 -0.84
C ASP A 93 -15.79 -10.37 -1.39
N LEU A 94 -15.30 -9.14 -1.43
CA LEU A 94 -13.94 -8.76 -1.82
C LEU A 94 -13.35 -7.81 -0.77
N TYR A 95 -12.04 -7.71 -0.73
CA TYR A 95 -11.36 -6.64 0.00
C TYR A 95 -10.32 -5.99 -0.90
N MET A 96 -10.04 -4.70 -0.67
CA MET A 96 -8.97 -3.96 -1.31
C MET A 96 -7.99 -3.44 -0.26
N TYR A 97 -6.75 -3.90 -0.33
CA TYR A 97 -5.73 -3.58 0.67
C TYR A 97 -4.31 -3.77 0.15
N ALA A 98 -3.34 -3.27 0.92
CA ALA A 98 -1.93 -3.49 0.65
C ALA A 98 -1.55 -4.98 0.75
N HIS A 99 -0.73 -5.43 -0.19
CA HIS A 99 -0.36 -6.84 -0.38
C HIS A 99 0.46 -7.46 0.77
N ASP A 100 1.10 -6.65 1.61
CA ASP A 100 1.93 -7.13 2.72
C ASP A 100 1.14 -7.91 3.79
N SER A 101 -0.19 -7.74 3.83
CA SER A 101 -1.09 -8.52 4.69
C SER A 101 -1.56 -9.84 4.06
N LEU A 102 -1.23 -10.10 2.80
CA LEU A 102 -1.78 -11.23 2.03
C LEU A 102 -1.54 -12.58 2.69
N GLY A 103 -0.29 -12.88 3.04
CA GLY A 103 0.07 -14.17 3.61
C GLY A 103 -0.71 -14.48 4.89
N MET A 104 -0.96 -13.48 5.73
CA MET A 104 -1.75 -13.65 6.93
C MET A 104 -3.20 -14.06 6.60
N PHE A 105 -3.84 -13.40 5.64
CA PHE A 105 -5.23 -13.73 5.25
C PHE A 105 -5.34 -15.11 4.59
N VAL A 106 -4.32 -15.50 3.81
CA VAL A 106 -4.26 -16.84 3.21
C VAL A 106 -4.06 -17.92 4.27
N GLU A 107 -3.12 -17.73 5.22
CA GLU A 107 -2.90 -18.70 6.31
C GLU A 107 -4.12 -18.88 7.22
N MET A 108 -4.94 -17.83 7.36
CA MET A 108 -6.21 -17.89 8.07
C MET A 108 -7.30 -18.65 7.29
N GLY A 109 -7.06 -18.99 6.01
CA GLY A 109 -8.06 -19.64 5.15
C GLY A 109 -9.22 -18.72 4.75
N ALA A 110 -9.04 -17.40 4.84
CA ALA A 110 -10.08 -16.42 4.52
C ALA A 110 -10.25 -16.19 3.02
N LEU A 111 -9.20 -16.46 2.22
CA LEU A 111 -9.15 -16.13 0.79
C LEU A 111 -9.24 -17.36 -0.10
N ALA A 112 -9.82 -17.16 -1.28
CA ALA A 112 -9.69 -18.06 -2.42
C ALA A 112 -8.65 -17.52 -3.40
N PRO A 113 -7.87 -18.37 -4.10
CA PRO A 113 -7.11 -17.96 -5.26
C PRO A 113 -8.02 -17.28 -6.29
N ILE A 114 -7.58 -16.18 -6.89
CA ILE A 114 -8.41 -15.50 -7.91
C ILE A 114 -8.62 -16.38 -9.15
N THR A 115 -7.76 -17.37 -9.36
CA THR A 115 -7.90 -18.38 -10.43
C THR A 115 -9.09 -19.32 -10.25
N ASP A 116 -9.70 -19.37 -9.08
CA ASP A 116 -10.95 -20.10 -8.87
C ASP A 116 -12.16 -19.36 -9.47
N VAL A 117 -11.99 -18.05 -9.73
CA VAL A 117 -13.02 -17.15 -10.24
C VAL A 117 -12.75 -16.73 -11.69
N ILE A 118 -11.49 -16.39 -12.04
CA ILE A 118 -11.11 -15.86 -13.37
C ILE A 118 -9.98 -16.65 -14.01
N ASP A 119 -9.93 -16.62 -15.35
CA ASP A 119 -8.81 -17.16 -16.12
C ASP A 119 -7.57 -16.26 -16.00
N LYS A 120 -6.38 -16.88 -16.07
CA LYS A 120 -5.09 -16.16 -16.04
C LYS A 120 -4.95 -15.11 -17.15
N ALA A 121 -5.61 -15.30 -18.28
CA ALA A 121 -5.61 -14.35 -19.38
C ALA A 121 -6.18 -12.97 -18.97
N VAL A 122 -7.08 -12.91 -17.99
CA VAL A 122 -7.70 -11.67 -17.51
C VAL A 122 -6.67 -10.72 -16.89
N TYR A 123 -5.66 -11.25 -16.20
CA TYR A 123 -4.63 -10.44 -15.55
C TYR A 123 -3.23 -10.55 -16.18
N ALA A 124 -3.15 -11.08 -17.42
CA ALA A 124 -1.88 -11.26 -18.11
C ALA A 124 -1.15 -9.95 -18.43
N ASP A 125 -1.89 -8.85 -18.53
CA ASP A 125 -1.36 -7.51 -18.80
C ASP A 125 -0.96 -6.73 -17.53
N MET A 126 -0.99 -7.35 -16.37
CA MET A 126 -0.49 -6.73 -15.13
C MET A 126 1.04 -6.73 -15.10
N LEU A 127 1.62 -5.69 -14.51
CA LEU A 127 3.07 -5.58 -14.32
C LEU A 127 3.60 -6.77 -13.51
N PRO A 128 4.72 -7.41 -13.93
CA PRO A 128 5.25 -8.59 -13.26
C PRO A 128 5.50 -8.39 -11.75
N MET A 129 5.98 -7.21 -11.34
CA MET A 129 6.21 -6.86 -9.94
C MET A 129 4.90 -6.90 -9.14
N THR A 130 3.80 -6.38 -9.71
CA THR A 130 2.49 -6.35 -9.03
C THR A 130 1.85 -7.74 -8.95
N LEU A 131 2.07 -8.59 -9.97
CA LEU A 131 1.67 -10.00 -9.92
C LEU A 131 2.45 -10.76 -8.82
N LYS A 132 3.76 -10.54 -8.73
CA LYS A 132 4.58 -11.13 -7.66
C LYS A 132 4.07 -10.75 -6.27
N ALA A 133 3.65 -9.51 -6.08
CA ALA A 133 3.07 -9.03 -4.82
C ALA A 133 1.79 -9.77 -4.42
N GLY A 134 0.94 -10.09 -5.40
CA GLY A 134 -0.33 -10.80 -5.21
C GLY A 134 -0.22 -12.33 -5.17
N ASN A 135 1.00 -12.87 -5.36
CA ASN A 135 1.24 -14.32 -5.32
C ASN A 135 1.70 -14.75 -3.93
N TYR A 136 1.14 -15.83 -3.43
CA TYR A 136 1.54 -16.47 -2.18
C TYR A 136 1.47 -17.99 -2.31
N LYS A 137 2.55 -18.70 -1.94
CA LYS A 137 2.65 -20.17 -2.07
C LYS A 137 2.22 -20.68 -3.46
N ASP A 138 2.78 -20.06 -4.51
CA ASP A 138 2.55 -20.40 -5.92
C ASP A 138 1.12 -20.21 -6.45
N ALA A 139 0.24 -19.54 -5.69
CA ALA A 139 -1.11 -19.19 -6.13
C ALA A 139 -1.31 -17.66 -6.14
N GLN A 140 -2.04 -17.17 -7.14
CA GLN A 140 -2.41 -15.76 -7.25
C GLN A 140 -3.67 -15.51 -6.43
N TYR A 141 -3.59 -14.64 -5.42
CA TYR A 141 -4.69 -14.29 -4.53
C TYR A 141 -5.19 -12.86 -4.72
N LEU A 142 -4.34 -11.94 -5.21
CA LEU A 142 -4.75 -10.57 -5.47
C LEU A 142 -4.81 -10.27 -6.96
N MET A 143 -5.89 -9.60 -7.38
CA MET A 143 -5.93 -8.80 -8.59
C MET A 143 -5.25 -7.46 -8.29
N PRO A 144 -4.07 -7.16 -8.85
CA PRO A 144 -3.41 -5.88 -8.62
C PRO A 144 -4.21 -4.74 -9.25
N VAL A 145 -4.30 -3.60 -8.54
CA VAL A 145 -4.99 -2.40 -9.02
C VAL A 145 -4.02 -1.28 -9.33
N TYR A 146 -3.22 -0.89 -8.35
CA TYR A 146 -2.15 0.10 -8.50
C TYR A 146 -1.00 -0.17 -7.54
N PHE A 147 0.10 0.54 -7.71
CA PHE A 147 1.23 0.43 -6.81
C PHE A 147 1.81 1.80 -6.46
N GLU A 148 2.56 1.82 -5.38
CA GLU A 148 3.27 2.98 -4.84
C GLU A 148 4.69 2.58 -4.48
N THR A 149 5.62 3.55 -4.57
CA THR A 149 7.02 3.34 -4.20
C THR A 149 7.65 4.67 -3.78
N LEU A 150 8.84 4.60 -3.19
CA LEU A 150 9.63 5.78 -2.89
C LEU A 150 10.23 6.40 -4.14
N LEU A 151 10.23 7.72 -4.17
CA LEU A 151 10.74 8.58 -5.22
C LEU A 151 11.71 9.61 -4.63
N PHE A 152 12.57 10.17 -5.44
CA PHE A 152 13.33 11.37 -5.13
C PHE A 152 12.52 12.58 -5.64
N ILE A 153 12.05 13.42 -4.72
CA ILE A 153 11.25 14.61 -5.01
C ILE A 153 12.09 15.83 -4.63
N TYR A 154 12.29 16.75 -5.56
CA TYR A 154 13.12 17.94 -5.32
C TYR A 154 12.41 19.23 -5.70
N ASN A 155 12.75 20.31 -5.02
CA ASN A 155 12.29 21.65 -5.33
C ASN A 155 13.23 22.29 -6.36
N LYS A 156 12.74 22.50 -7.59
CA LYS A 156 13.49 23.06 -8.72
C LYS A 156 14.00 24.48 -8.45
N ASP A 157 13.38 25.21 -7.52
CA ASP A 157 13.78 26.57 -7.18
C ASP A 157 14.92 26.60 -6.13
N LEU A 158 15.14 25.49 -5.43
CA LEU A 158 16.19 25.35 -4.40
C LEU A 158 17.33 24.42 -4.82
N TRP A 159 17.09 23.50 -5.73
CA TRP A 159 18.09 22.55 -6.20
C TRP A 159 19.01 23.20 -7.23
N GLU A 160 20.31 23.20 -6.98
CA GLU A 160 21.31 23.79 -7.86
C GLU A 160 21.94 22.74 -8.78
N GLY A 161 21.90 22.99 -10.08
CA GLY A 161 22.48 22.11 -11.09
C GLY A 161 21.66 20.87 -11.42
N GLU A 162 22.30 19.88 -12.02
CA GLU A 162 21.67 18.60 -12.37
C GLU A 162 21.61 17.68 -11.14
N VAL A 163 20.54 16.85 -11.05
CA VAL A 163 20.44 15.84 -10.00
C VAL A 163 21.47 14.76 -10.27
N PRO A 164 22.31 14.39 -9.29
CA PRO A 164 23.34 13.36 -9.45
C PRO A 164 22.77 12.00 -9.85
N SER A 165 23.57 11.23 -10.57
CA SER A 165 23.22 9.86 -10.99
C SER A 165 23.76 8.76 -10.08
N THR A 166 24.59 9.13 -9.10
CA THR A 166 25.18 8.20 -8.14
C THR A 166 24.94 8.69 -6.71
N THR A 167 24.86 7.76 -5.78
CA THR A 167 24.72 8.09 -4.35
C THR A 167 25.98 8.74 -3.77
N GLU A 168 27.16 8.53 -4.36
CA GLU A 168 28.41 9.20 -3.95
C GLU A 168 28.40 10.68 -4.35
N GLU A 169 27.96 10.99 -5.57
CA GLU A 169 27.79 12.37 -6.03
C GLU A 169 26.70 13.07 -5.21
N LEU A 170 25.58 12.37 -4.93
CA LEU A 170 24.50 12.88 -4.08
C LEU A 170 25.02 13.21 -2.67
N TYR A 171 25.83 12.32 -2.07
CA TYR A 171 26.46 12.57 -0.77
C TYR A 171 27.39 13.78 -0.80
N SER A 172 28.16 13.92 -1.88
CA SER A 172 29.06 15.06 -2.08
C SER A 172 28.26 16.37 -2.24
N TYR A 173 27.16 16.34 -2.99
CA TYR A 173 26.23 17.46 -3.12
C TYR A 173 25.65 17.85 -1.76
N MET A 174 25.16 16.90 -0.99
CA MET A 174 24.59 17.14 0.34
C MET A 174 25.60 17.80 1.29
N LYS A 175 26.86 17.36 1.29
CA LYS A 175 27.94 17.96 2.11
C LYS A 175 28.16 19.44 1.79
N ASN A 176 27.97 19.86 0.56
CA ASN A 176 28.24 21.21 0.10
C ASN A 176 27.01 22.13 0.23
N HIS A 177 25.80 21.58 0.30
CA HIS A 177 24.54 22.34 0.28
C HIS A 177 23.69 22.14 1.54
N THR A 178 24.21 21.49 2.59
CA THR A 178 23.54 21.36 3.89
C THR A 178 24.21 22.27 4.90
N ASP A 179 23.41 23.14 5.56
CA ASP A 179 23.79 23.90 6.74
C ASP A 179 22.86 23.54 7.90
N ALA A 180 23.22 22.50 8.63
CA ALA A 180 22.44 22.03 9.77
C ALA A 180 22.34 23.08 10.91
N ALA A 181 23.31 24.01 11.02
CA ALA A 181 23.25 25.09 12.00
C ALA A 181 22.19 26.13 11.63
N ALA A 182 22.00 26.38 10.34
CA ALA A 182 20.90 27.22 9.82
C ALA A 182 19.57 26.46 9.68
N GLY A 183 19.58 25.14 9.85
CA GLY A 183 18.41 24.28 9.68
C GLY A 183 17.99 24.11 8.23
N THR A 184 18.94 24.15 7.28
CA THR A 184 18.72 23.96 5.85
C THR A 184 19.46 22.72 5.35
N TYR A 185 18.81 21.95 4.48
CA TYR A 185 19.25 20.63 4.06
C TYR A 185 19.15 20.47 2.54
N ALA A 186 20.15 19.84 1.93
CA ALA A 186 20.08 19.48 0.52
C ALA A 186 19.05 18.36 0.26
N LEU A 187 19.00 17.38 1.16
CA LEU A 187 18.08 16.26 1.11
C LEU A 187 17.61 15.94 2.54
N VAL A 188 16.38 15.50 2.69
CA VAL A 188 15.87 14.91 3.94
C VAL A 188 15.26 13.54 3.66
N ASN A 189 15.49 12.59 4.58
CA ASN A 189 14.94 11.25 4.54
C ASN A 189 14.70 10.74 5.96
N GLN A 190 13.88 9.71 6.10
CA GLN A 190 13.64 9.01 7.36
C GLN A 190 14.69 7.89 7.52
N HIS A 191 15.93 8.23 7.86
CA HIS A 191 17.06 7.30 7.91
C HIS A 191 16.96 6.21 8.99
N SER A 192 16.00 6.33 9.91
CA SER A 192 15.71 5.32 10.94
C SER A 192 14.37 4.59 10.72
N THR A 193 13.73 4.78 9.57
CA THR A 193 12.53 4.06 9.15
C THR A 193 12.90 2.97 8.15
N ALA A 194 12.52 1.74 8.43
CA ALA A 194 12.92 0.57 7.64
C ALA A 194 12.51 0.67 6.17
N TYR A 195 11.30 1.14 5.88
CA TYR A 195 10.80 1.34 4.51
C TYR A 195 11.67 2.33 3.72
N ASN A 196 12.12 3.42 4.36
CA ASN A 196 12.93 4.46 3.72
C ASN A 196 14.40 4.06 3.54
N VAL A 197 14.90 3.06 4.29
CA VAL A 197 16.25 2.53 4.17
C VAL A 197 16.29 1.28 3.29
N ALA A 198 15.17 0.62 3.07
CA ALA A 198 15.05 -0.54 2.19
C ALA A 198 15.68 -0.35 0.80
N PRO A 199 15.61 0.83 0.14
CA PRO A 199 16.29 1.05 -1.15
C PRO A 199 17.80 0.79 -1.10
N LEU A 200 18.45 1.13 0.00
CA LEU A 200 19.87 0.85 0.23
C LEU A 200 20.08 -0.64 0.54
N ILE A 201 19.33 -1.19 1.49
CA ILE A 201 19.46 -2.60 1.90
C ILE A 201 19.33 -3.51 0.68
N ASN A 202 18.25 -3.38 -0.09
CA ASN A 202 18.03 -4.20 -1.27
C ASN A 202 19.07 -3.93 -2.37
N GLY A 203 19.46 -2.67 -2.58
CA GLY A 203 20.45 -2.29 -3.60
C GLY A 203 21.85 -2.80 -3.30
N PHE A 204 22.24 -2.94 -2.04
CA PHE A 204 23.48 -3.61 -1.64
C PHE A 204 23.39 -5.14 -1.75
N GLY A 205 22.18 -5.70 -1.92
CA GLY A 205 21.92 -7.14 -1.98
C GLY A 205 21.61 -7.76 -0.63
N GLY A 206 21.36 -6.93 0.41
CA GLY A 206 20.83 -7.36 1.70
C GLY A 206 19.31 -7.55 1.70
N PHE A 207 18.74 -7.83 2.85
CA PHE A 207 17.29 -8.01 3.01
C PHE A 207 16.86 -7.81 4.47
N ILE A 208 15.62 -7.40 4.69
CA ILE A 208 15.04 -7.32 6.04
C ILE A 208 14.57 -8.69 6.49
N ILE A 209 13.81 -9.38 5.65
CA ILE A 209 13.38 -10.77 5.84
C ILE A 209 13.26 -11.44 4.47
N ASN A 210 13.58 -12.72 4.38
CA ASN A 210 13.45 -13.47 3.14
C ASN A 210 12.15 -14.31 3.11
N GLU A 211 11.88 -14.96 1.97
CA GLU A 211 10.69 -15.79 1.74
C GLU A 211 10.61 -17.01 2.69
N GLN A 212 11.71 -17.43 3.30
CA GLN A 212 11.76 -18.49 4.31
C GLN A 212 11.60 -17.96 5.74
N ALA A 213 11.09 -16.75 5.89
CA ALA A 213 10.91 -16.05 7.17
C ALA A 213 12.19 -15.91 8.00
N LYS A 214 13.37 -15.89 7.37
CA LYS A 214 14.64 -15.65 8.05
C LYS A 214 14.93 -14.15 8.07
N PRO A 215 15.09 -13.52 9.24
CA PRO A 215 15.56 -12.13 9.35
C PRO A 215 16.99 -11.98 8.81
N GLY A 216 17.29 -10.81 8.24
CA GLY A 216 18.60 -10.49 7.66
C GLY A 216 19.28 -9.28 8.29
N LEU A 217 18.99 -8.95 9.57
CA LEU A 217 19.50 -7.72 10.19
C LEU A 217 21.02 -7.76 10.48
N ASN A 218 21.59 -8.95 10.62
CA ASN A 218 23.03 -9.16 10.74
C ASN A 218 23.68 -9.77 9.48
N ASP A 219 22.96 -9.81 8.36
CA ASP A 219 23.51 -10.17 7.06
C ASP A 219 24.59 -9.15 6.64
N GLU A 220 25.70 -9.63 6.05
CA GLU A 220 26.84 -8.79 5.66
C GLU A 220 26.42 -7.63 4.75
N LYS A 221 25.55 -7.88 3.77
CA LYS A 221 25.08 -6.86 2.81
C LYS A 221 24.11 -5.88 3.44
N THR A 222 23.27 -6.35 4.35
CA THR A 222 22.38 -5.50 5.15
C THR A 222 23.20 -4.57 6.05
N MET A 223 24.23 -5.10 6.72
CA MET A 223 25.11 -4.29 7.57
C MET A 223 25.90 -3.27 6.75
N GLU A 224 26.40 -3.64 5.56
CA GLU A 224 27.07 -2.71 4.63
C GLU A 224 26.13 -1.55 4.26
N ALA A 225 24.87 -1.85 3.93
CA ALA A 225 23.85 -0.84 3.61
C ALA A 225 23.53 0.08 4.80
N ILE A 226 23.42 -0.45 6.01
CA ILE A 226 23.15 0.33 7.23
C ILE A 226 24.31 1.29 7.54
N GLU A 227 25.56 0.83 7.46
CA GLU A 227 26.72 1.71 7.63
C GLU A 227 26.80 2.78 6.52
N TYR A 228 26.41 2.42 5.29
CA TYR A 228 26.31 3.38 4.21
C TYR A 228 25.21 4.42 4.47
N ASN A 229 24.01 4.01 4.93
CA ASN A 229 22.93 4.91 5.34
C ASN A 229 23.37 5.89 6.44
N LYS A 230 24.11 5.42 7.43
CA LYS A 230 24.57 6.22 8.57
C LYS A 230 25.37 7.46 8.15
N LYS A 231 26.13 7.41 7.04
CA LYS A 231 26.85 8.59 6.56
C LYS A 231 25.92 9.69 6.07
N PHE A 232 24.79 9.33 5.46
CA PHE A 232 23.76 10.28 5.06
C PHE A 232 23.00 10.82 6.27
N ALA A 233 22.60 9.94 7.19
CA ALA A 233 21.92 10.32 8.42
C ALA A 233 22.70 11.34 9.28
N LYS A 234 24.02 11.37 9.18
CA LYS A 234 24.88 12.35 9.88
C LYS A 234 24.86 13.74 9.27
N LEU A 235 24.45 13.88 8.01
CA LEU A 235 24.35 15.18 7.32
C LEU A 235 22.97 15.79 7.44
N GLU A 236 21.99 15.02 7.85
CA GLU A 236 20.59 15.41 7.83
C GLU A 236 19.98 15.44 9.23
N ALA A 237 18.81 16.10 9.33
CA ALA A 237 17.92 15.77 10.42
C ALA A 237 17.35 14.36 10.14
N ASP A 238 17.79 13.34 10.86
CA ASP A 238 17.11 12.02 10.86
C ASP A 238 15.77 12.17 11.61
N GLY A 239 14.80 12.72 10.87
CA GLY A 239 13.46 13.03 11.36
C GLY A 239 12.49 11.86 11.12
N ASP A 240 11.36 11.96 11.82
CA ASP A 240 10.18 11.18 11.49
C ASP A 240 9.47 11.76 10.24
N TYR A 241 8.42 11.10 9.81
CA TYR A 241 7.60 11.51 8.65
C TYR A 241 7.16 12.98 8.73
N ASN A 242 6.68 13.43 9.89
CA ASN A 242 6.18 14.79 10.05
C ASN A 242 7.31 15.83 9.94
N THR A 243 8.47 15.54 10.55
CA THR A 243 9.64 16.40 10.53
C THR A 243 10.20 16.59 9.12
N VAL A 244 10.47 15.51 8.40
CA VAL A 244 11.06 15.59 7.04
C VAL A 244 10.09 16.25 6.06
N ASN A 245 8.79 15.95 6.18
CA ASN A 245 7.75 16.55 5.34
C ASN A 245 7.59 18.05 5.61
N ALA A 246 7.63 18.48 6.86
CA ALA A 246 7.60 19.89 7.23
C ALA A 246 8.84 20.63 6.67
N LEU A 247 10.04 20.09 6.85
CA LEU A 247 11.27 20.69 6.33
C LEU A 247 11.22 20.90 4.82
N PHE A 248 10.71 19.94 4.07
CA PHE A 248 10.58 20.07 2.63
C PHE A 248 9.51 21.09 2.23
N LYS A 249 8.33 21.04 2.84
CA LYS A 249 7.23 21.98 2.54
C LYS A 249 7.54 23.42 2.93
N ASP A 250 8.32 23.61 3.99
CA ASP A 250 8.74 24.95 4.46
C ASP A 250 9.93 25.51 3.65
N GLY A 251 10.40 24.81 2.62
CA GLY A 251 11.55 25.22 1.81
C GLY A 251 12.89 25.16 2.54
N LYS A 252 12.97 24.40 3.62
CA LYS A 252 14.20 24.15 4.39
C LYS A 252 14.99 22.96 3.91
N ALA A 253 14.39 22.13 3.08
CA ALA A 253 15.05 21.04 2.38
C ALA A 253 14.85 21.20 0.88
N ALA A 254 15.92 21.03 0.09
CA ALA A 254 15.85 21.11 -1.36
C ALA A 254 15.30 19.82 -2.00
N ALA A 255 15.43 18.68 -1.32
CA ALA A 255 14.86 17.41 -1.77
C ALA A 255 14.36 16.55 -0.59
N ILE A 256 13.50 15.58 -0.90
CA ILE A 256 12.96 14.59 0.03
C ILE A 256 12.85 13.23 -0.65
N ILE A 257 13.16 12.15 0.06
CA ILE A 257 12.78 10.80 -0.34
C ILE A 257 11.42 10.49 0.26
N GLY A 258 10.44 10.25 -0.62
CA GLY A 258 9.06 9.95 -0.23
C GLY A 258 8.24 9.43 -1.39
N GLY A 259 6.99 9.10 -1.16
CA GLY A 259 6.11 8.52 -2.18
C GLY A 259 5.05 9.50 -2.71
N PRO A 260 4.13 9.02 -3.57
CA PRO A 260 3.06 9.81 -4.17
C PRO A 260 2.14 10.46 -3.14
N TRP A 261 2.04 9.90 -1.94
CA TRP A 261 1.26 10.48 -0.83
C TRP A 261 1.73 11.87 -0.38
N LEU A 262 2.95 12.30 -0.72
CA LEU A 262 3.46 13.65 -0.40
C LEU A 262 2.94 14.72 -1.36
N ILE A 263 2.57 14.36 -2.58
CA ILE A 263 2.36 15.30 -3.70
C ILE A 263 1.21 16.28 -3.46
N SER A 264 0.15 15.86 -2.77
CA SER A 264 -0.94 16.77 -2.39
C SER A 264 -0.41 17.96 -1.55
N GLY A 265 0.31 17.64 -0.47
CA GLY A 265 0.90 18.67 0.40
C GLY A 265 1.99 19.51 -0.29
N VAL A 266 2.76 18.93 -1.21
CA VAL A 266 3.77 19.65 -2.02
C VAL A 266 3.10 20.67 -2.93
N LYS A 267 1.96 20.32 -3.55
CA LYS A 267 1.18 21.26 -4.38
C LYS A 267 0.51 22.34 -3.56
N GLU A 268 -0.05 22.01 -2.41
CA GLU A 268 -0.62 22.99 -1.47
C GLU A 268 0.42 24.02 -1.03
N ALA A 269 1.66 23.57 -0.79
CA ALA A 269 2.80 24.45 -0.49
C ALA A 269 3.33 25.22 -1.71
N LYS A 270 2.75 25.00 -2.91
CA LYS A 270 3.13 25.65 -4.19
C LYS A 270 4.60 25.47 -4.57
N ILE A 271 5.17 24.33 -4.24
CA ILE A 271 6.55 23.98 -4.58
C ILE A 271 6.62 23.65 -6.07
N ASN A 272 7.57 24.26 -6.78
CA ASN A 272 7.96 23.89 -8.14
C ASN A 272 8.83 22.64 -8.09
N TYR A 273 8.21 21.47 -8.09
CA TYR A 273 8.91 20.20 -7.88
C TYR A 273 9.29 19.48 -9.16
N GLY A 274 10.30 18.62 -9.04
CA GLY A 274 10.66 17.58 -10.00
C GLY A 274 10.68 16.23 -9.31
N ILE A 275 10.55 15.16 -10.07
CA ILE A 275 10.49 13.79 -9.58
C ILE A 275 11.47 12.93 -10.36
N ILE A 276 12.26 12.12 -9.65
CA ILE A 276 13.20 11.16 -10.22
C ILE A 276 12.98 9.79 -9.56
N SER A 277 13.05 8.73 -10.37
CA SER A 277 13.06 7.37 -9.84
C SER A 277 14.31 7.11 -9.00
N LEU A 278 14.15 6.47 -7.84
CA LEU A 278 15.31 6.07 -7.03
C LEU A 278 16.25 5.11 -7.78
N CYS A 279 15.75 4.37 -8.77
CA CYS A 279 16.58 3.47 -9.57
C CYS A 279 17.59 4.20 -10.48
N ASP A 280 17.48 5.51 -10.62
CA ASP A 280 18.46 6.32 -11.35
C ASP A 280 19.75 6.57 -10.57
N PHE A 281 19.73 6.36 -9.26
CA PHE A 281 20.90 6.50 -8.41
C PHE A 281 21.66 5.19 -8.31
N LYS A 282 22.93 5.20 -8.75
CA LYS A 282 23.83 4.04 -8.62
C LYS A 282 24.57 4.06 -7.29
N LEU A 283 24.63 2.90 -6.67
CA LEU A 283 25.42 2.63 -5.47
C LEU A 283 26.90 2.36 -5.81
N PRO A 284 27.82 2.40 -4.81
CA PRO A 284 29.23 2.07 -5.03
C PRO A 284 29.49 0.68 -5.60
N ASN A 285 28.59 -0.28 -5.35
CA ASN A 285 28.67 -1.64 -5.90
C ASN A 285 28.18 -1.73 -7.37
N GLY A 286 27.77 -0.61 -7.98
CA GLY A 286 27.26 -0.51 -9.36
C GLY A 286 25.77 -0.82 -9.52
N ASN A 287 25.10 -1.33 -8.49
CA ASN A 287 23.65 -1.55 -8.51
C ASN A 287 22.88 -0.23 -8.38
N ALA A 288 21.60 -0.24 -8.73
CA ALA A 288 20.70 0.87 -8.43
C ALA A 288 20.18 0.80 -6.98
N LEU A 289 19.63 1.90 -6.48
CA LEU A 289 18.71 1.86 -5.34
C LEU A 289 17.48 1.02 -5.71
N VAL A 290 17.08 0.11 -4.82
CA VAL A 290 15.97 -0.83 -5.06
C VAL A 290 14.91 -0.67 -3.97
N PRO A 291 13.96 0.27 -4.14
CA PRO A 291 12.92 0.50 -3.13
C PRO A 291 11.94 -0.68 -3.04
N TYR A 292 11.25 -0.76 -1.91
CA TYR A 292 10.04 -1.54 -1.84
C TYR A 292 8.92 -0.88 -2.65
N SER A 293 8.06 -1.70 -3.25
CA SER A 293 6.77 -1.29 -3.79
C SER A 293 5.65 -1.83 -2.94
N GLY A 294 4.74 -0.96 -2.54
CA GLY A 294 3.44 -1.32 -2.01
C GLY A 294 2.46 -1.53 -3.16
N VAL A 295 1.81 -2.69 -3.22
CA VAL A 295 0.80 -2.97 -4.24
C VAL A 295 -0.55 -3.03 -3.57
N GLN A 296 -1.47 -2.20 -4.03
CA GLN A 296 -2.87 -2.28 -3.66
C GLN A 296 -3.57 -3.25 -4.59
N GLY A 297 -4.23 -4.23 -4.02
CA GLY A 297 -4.88 -5.28 -4.77
C GLY A 297 -6.21 -5.70 -4.17
N ILE A 298 -7.02 -6.36 -4.98
CA ILE A 298 -8.32 -6.89 -4.58
C ILE A 298 -8.20 -8.40 -4.42
N GLY A 299 -8.55 -8.89 -3.22
CA GLY A 299 -8.62 -10.30 -2.90
C GLY A 299 -10.06 -10.79 -2.78
N VAL A 300 -10.25 -12.06 -3.11
CA VAL A 300 -11.57 -12.73 -3.11
C VAL A 300 -11.75 -13.50 -1.81
N MET A 301 -12.84 -13.21 -1.07
CA MET A 301 -13.16 -14.00 0.11
C MET A 301 -13.64 -15.38 -0.30
N LYS A 302 -13.22 -16.39 0.46
CA LYS A 302 -13.47 -17.79 0.13
C LYS A 302 -14.97 -18.13 -0.06
N HIS A 303 -15.81 -17.68 0.86
CA HIS A 303 -17.27 -17.90 0.79
C HIS A 303 -17.88 -17.27 -0.45
N ALA A 304 -17.38 -16.08 -0.87
CA ALA A 304 -17.90 -15.37 -2.04
C ALA A 304 -17.49 -16.07 -3.35
N ALA A 305 -16.28 -16.63 -3.43
CA ALA A 305 -15.86 -17.44 -4.58
C ALA A 305 -16.78 -18.65 -4.80
N GLU A 306 -17.33 -19.23 -3.73
CA GLU A 306 -18.27 -20.35 -3.79
C GLU A 306 -19.70 -19.94 -4.16
N THR A 307 -20.16 -18.76 -3.70
CA THR A 307 -21.57 -18.37 -3.78
C THR A 307 -21.90 -17.34 -4.86
N LYS A 308 -20.89 -16.50 -5.28
CA LYS A 308 -21.08 -15.37 -6.20
C LYS A 308 -20.14 -15.39 -7.41
N LYS A 309 -19.60 -16.53 -7.78
CA LYS A 309 -18.55 -16.68 -8.80
C LYS A 309 -18.79 -15.87 -10.07
N ASP A 310 -19.98 -15.98 -10.67
CA ASP A 310 -20.32 -15.33 -11.96
C ASP A 310 -20.28 -13.81 -11.86
N ALA A 311 -20.74 -13.26 -10.73
CA ALA A 311 -20.71 -11.80 -10.50
C ALA A 311 -19.27 -11.32 -10.22
N LEU A 312 -18.52 -12.08 -9.42
CA LEU A 312 -17.11 -11.78 -9.12
C LEU A 312 -16.22 -11.84 -10.36
N GLU A 313 -16.48 -12.79 -11.28
CA GLU A 313 -15.76 -12.88 -12.55
C GLU A 313 -15.89 -11.57 -13.36
N LYS A 314 -17.10 -11.03 -13.45
CA LYS A 314 -17.36 -9.76 -14.16
C LYS A 314 -16.70 -8.58 -13.47
N VAL A 315 -16.84 -8.47 -12.14
CA VAL A 315 -16.19 -7.41 -11.35
C VAL A 315 -14.67 -7.44 -11.52
N LEU A 316 -14.04 -8.61 -11.42
CA LEU A 316 -12.59 -8.73 -11.56
C LEU A 316 -12.11 -8.44 -12.99
N LYS A 317 -12.93 -8.74 -14.03
CA LYS A 317 -12.62 -8.35 -15.41
C LYS A 317 -12.61 -6.84 -15.59
N GLU A 318 -13.59 -6.13 -15.02
CA GLU A 318 -13.65 -4.67 -15.07
C GLU A 318 -12.50 -4.04 -14.27
N ILE A 319 -12.12 -4.63 -13.12
CA ILE A 319 -10.94 -4.18 -12.35
C ILE A 319 -9.66 -4.35 -13.16
N ALA A 320 -9.58 -5.38 -13.99
CA ALA A 320 -8.44 -5.63 -14.85
C ALA A 320 -8.43 -4.75 -16.12
N ASP A 321 -9.52 -4.05 -16.43
CA ASP A 321 -9.59 -3.23 -17.63
C ASP A 321 -8.59 -2.05 -17.55
N PRO A 322 -7.79 -1.79 -18.60
CA PRO A 322 -6.88 -0.66 -18.63
C PRO A 322 -7.55 0.69 -18.40
N GLN A 323 -8.82 0.85 -18.78
CA GLN A 323 -9.54 2.11 -18.64
C GLN A 323 -9.70 2.52 -17.18
N LEU A 324 -10.02 1.59 -16.27
CA LEU A 324 -10.04 1.88 -14.84
C LEU A 324 -8.69 2.43 -14.36
N GLY A 325 -7.59 1.79 -14.77
CA GLY A 325 -6.23 2.26 -14.46
C GLY A 325 -5.95 3.67 -15.00
N ILE A 326 -6.42 3.99 -16.20
CA ILE A 326 -6.30 5.32 -16.81
C ILE A 326 -7.08 6.34 -15.98
N ASP A 327 -8.35 6.08 -15.67
CA ASP A 327 -9.21 6.97 -14.90
C ASP A 327 -8.63 7.25 -13.50
N MET A 328 -8.09 6.22 -12.84
CA MET A 328 -7.41 6.35 -11.55
C MET A 328 -6.13 7.19 -11.66
N ALA A 329 -5.33 6.97 -12.69
CA ALA A 329 -4.10 7.73 -12.91
C ALA A 329 -4.38 9.22 -13.14
N GLU A 330 -5.38 9.55 -13.96
CA GLU A 330 -5.76 10.93 -14.29
C GLU A 330 -6.33 11.70 -13.08
N ASN A 331 -7.14 11.02 -12.26
CA ASN A 331 -7.84 11.66 -11.15
C ASN A 331 -7.13 11.55 -9.81
N SER A 332 -6.43 10.44 -9.56
CA SER A 332 -5.77 10.17 -8.25
C SER A 332 -4.26 10.03 -8.34
N ARG A 333 -3.68 10.08 -9.56
CA ARG A 333 -2.24 9.97 -9.84
C ARG A 333 -1.58 8.71 -9.26
N CYS A 334 -2.32 7.63 -9.13
CA CYS A 334 -1.75 6.34 -8.79
C CYS A 334 -1.10 5.71 -10.04
N ALA A 335 -0.10 4.87 -9.84
CA ALA A 335 0.54 4.12 -10.92
C ALA A 335 -0.25 2.84 -11.19
N PRO A 336 -0.93 2.69 -12.34
CA PRO A 336 -1.74 1.52 -12.64
C PRO A 336 -0.92 0.23 -12.63
N ALA A 337 -1.52 -0.86 -12.14
CA ALA A 337 -0.90 -2.17 -12.25
C ALA A 337 -0.99 -2.76 -13.66
N ASN A 338 -2.00 -2.37 -14.46
CA ASN A 338 -2.13 -2.81 -15.84
C ASN A 338 -1.18 -2.03 -16.75
N GLN A 339 -0.26 -2.74 -17.43
CA GLN A 339 0.74 -2.11 -18.30
C GLN A 339 0.14 -1.40 -19.54
N LYS A 340 -1.03 -1.82 -20.02
CA LYS A 340 -1.69 -1.17 -21.17
C LYS A 340 -2.19 0.23 -20.84
N ALA A 341 -2.46 0.55 -19.57
CA ALA A 341 -2.81 1.90 -19.17
C ALA A 341 -1.73 2.94 -19.54
N TYR A 342 -0.45 2.52 -19.59
CA TYR A 342 0.66 3.38 -19.95
C TYR A 342 0.77 3.68 -21.45
N GLU A 343 -0.02 3.02 -22.30
CA GLU A 343 -0.18 3.38 -23.72
C GLU A 343 -0.95 4.70 -23.86
N ASN A 344 -1.74 5.08 -22.84
CA ASN A 344 -2.41 6.39 -22.81
C ASN A 344 -1.39 7.51 -22.53
N PRO A 345 -1.29 8.55 -23.41
CA PRO A 345 -0.35 9.64 -23.25
C PRO A 345 -0.52 10.45 -21.94
N THR A 346 -1.73 10.55 -21.38
CA THR A 346 -1.96 11.26 -20.12
C THR A 346 -1.30 10.51 -18.96
N VAL A 347 -1.33 9.19 -18.97
CA VAL A 347 -0.68 8.33 -17.97
C VAL A 347 0.85 8.34 -18.14
N SER A 348 1.32 8.07 -19.37
CA SER A 348 2.77 7.90 -19.63
C SER A 348 3.58 9.20 -19.57
N LYS A 349 2.95 10.37 -19.69
CA LYS A 349 3.61 11.67 -19.61
C LYS A 349 3.54 12.33 -18.23
N ASP A 350 2.76 11.78 -17.29
CA ASP A 350 2.81 12.26 -15.90
C ASP A 350 4.16 11.90 -15.28
N GLU A 351 4.90 12.91 -14.82
CA GLU A 351 6.29 12.77 -14.32
C GLU A 351 6.38 11.78 -13.15
N MET A 352 5.40 11.78 -12.26
CA MET A 352 5.37 10.87 -11.12
C MET A 352 5.06 9.44 -11.53
N ILE A 353 4.03 9.26 -12.36
CA ILE A 353 3.62 7.93 -12.84
C ILE A 353 4.74 7.32 -13.69
N ALA A 354 5.39 8.11 -14.53
CA ALA A 354 6.53 7.65 -15.34
C ALA A 354 7.72 7.23 -14.45
N ALA A 355 8.03 7.98 -13.39
CA ALA A 355 9.07 7.63 -12.44
C ALA A 355 8.73 6.34 -11.67
N MET A 356 7.48 6.19 -11.22
CA MET A 356 7.02 4.95 -10.57
C MET A 356 7.07 3.77 -11.55
N ARG A 357 6.57 3.93 -12.77
CA ARG A 357 6.61 2.86 -13.80
C ARG A 357 8.04 2.38 -14.08
N LYS A 358 8.98 3.33 -14.21
CA LYS A 358 10.42 3.02 -14.37
C LYS A 358 10.95 2.24 -13.16
N THR A 359 10.56 2.63 -11.96
CA THR A 359 10.98 1.97 -10.73
C THR A 359 10.43 0.53 -10.64
N ALA A 360 9.22 0.26 -11.16
CA ALA A 360 8.59 -1.05 -11.09
C ALA A 360 9.40 -2.17 -11.75
N ASP A 361 10.28 -1.85 -12.72
CA ASP A 361 11.10 -2.84 -13.41
C ASP A 361 12.19 -3.45 -12.49
N ILE A 362 12.58 -2.76 -11.42
CA ILE A 362 13.63 -3.19 -10.48
C ILE A 362 13.18 -3.20 -9.01
N ALA A 363 12.09 -2.51 -8.68
CA ALA A 363 11.57 -2.49 -7.32
C ALA A 363 11.18 -3.89 -6.85
N GLN A 364 11.33 -4.13 -5.56
CA GLN A 364 10.87 -5.37 -4.95
C GLN A 364 9.51 -5.12 -4.27
N PRO A 365 8.50 -5.98 -4.46
CA PRO A 365 7.34 -5.93 -3.59
C PRO A 365 7.79 -6.18 -2.15
N MET A 366 7.17 -5.52 -1.18
CA MET A 366 7.38 -5.90 0.22
C MET A 366 7.10 -7.39 0.40
N PRO A 367 7.84 -8.10 1.25
CA PRO A 367 7.51 -9.48 1.56
C PRO A 367 6.06 -9.60 2.08
N ASN A 368 5.28 -10.45 1.45
CA ASN A 368 3.87 -10.65 1.79
C ASN A 368 3.64 -11.81 2.77
N ILE A 369 4.70 -12.33 3.38
CA ILE A 369 4.61 -13.35 4.41
C ILE A 369 4.15 -12.74 5.75
N PRO A 370 3.40 -13.48 6.60
CA PRO A 370 2.89 -12.96 7.87
C PRO A 370 3.96 -12.37 8.78
N GLN A 371 5.17 -12.96 8.76
CA GLN A 371 6.29 -12.57 9.60
C GLN A 371 6.87 -11.18 9.25
N MET A 372 6.60 -10.64 8.06
CA MET A 372 7.03 -9.28 7.72
C MET A 372 6.46 -8.25 8.69
N SER A 373 5.24 -8.44 9.17
CA SER A 373 4.56 -7.51 10.08
C SER A 373 5.32 -7.24 11.38
N VAL A 374 6.07 -8.21 11.89
CA VAL A 374 6.87 -8.08 13.13
C VAL A 374 8.31 -7.64 12.89
N MET A 375 8.72 -7.48 11.63
CA MET A 375 10.09 -7.08 11.29
C MET A 375 10.35 -5.58 11.38
N TRP A 376 9.30 -4.76 11.26
CA TRP A 376 9.44 -3.30 11.28
C TRP A 376 10.08 -2.82 12.58
N GLY A 377 9.58 -3.26 13.73
CA GLY A 377 10.05 -2.86 15.05
C GLY A 377 11.56 -3.12 15.29
N PRO A 378 12.05 -4.36 15.19
CA PRO A 378 13.48 -4.67 15.35
C PRO A 378 14.37 -3.94 14.34
N THR A 379 13.95 -3.82 13.07
CA THR A 379 14.70 -3.13 12.03
C THR A 379 14.85 -1.64 12.35
N GLU A 380 13.77 -0.94 12.67
CA GLU A 380 13.80 0.47 13.02
C GLU A 380 14.55 0.74 14.33
N SER A 381 14.46 -0.19 15.28
CA SER A 381 15.22 -0.11 16.52
C SER A 381 16.74 -0.23 16.27
N LEU A 382 17.16 -1.12 15.37
CA LEU A 382 18.56 -1.23 14.94
C LEU A 382 19.02 0.08 14.26
N LEU A 383 18.24 0.59 13.30
CA LEU A 383 18.56 1.83 12.60
C LEU A 383 18.66 3.02 13.56
N ALA A 384 17.73 3.16 14.50
CA ALA A 384 17.76 4.21 15.52
C ALA A 384 18.96 4.07 16.47
N ALA A 385 19.31 2.84 16.87
CA ALA A 385 20.49 2.58 17.70
C ALA A 385 21.77 3.06 17.02
N VAL A 386 21.90 2.80 15.72
CA VAL A 386 23.08 3.18 14.92
C VAL A 386 23.09 4.68 14.60
N ASN A 387 21.97 5.23 14.11
CA ASN A 387 21.90 6.60 13.60
C ASN A 387 21.77 7.64 14.72
N LYS A 388 20.86 7.39 15.69
CA LYS A 388 20.51 8.36 16.75
C LYS A 388 21.32 8.15 18.02
N SER A 389 21.56 6.89 18.40
CA SER A 389 22.31 6.59 19.65
C SER A 389 23.81 6.39 19.41
N GLY A 390 24.28 6.40 18.17
CA GLY A 390 25.70 6.28 17.82
C GLY A 390 26.32 4.92 18.17
N LYS A 391 25.50 3.88 18.37
CA LYS A 391 26.01 2.54 18.67
C LYS A 391 26.80 1.98 17.47
N ASP A 392 27.83 1.18 17.77
CA ASP A 392 28.55 0.46 16.73
C ASP A 392 27.68 -0.70 16.21
N LEU A 393 27.49 -0.72 14.90
CA LEU A 393 26.61 -1.71 14.24
C LEU A 393 27.08 -3.14 14.50
N ASN A 394 28.40 -3.42 14.44
CA ASN A 394 28.95 -4.74 14.66
C ASN A 394 28.67 -5.29 16.07
N ASN A 395 28.46 -4.39 17.04
CA ASN A 395 28.18 -4.78 18.42
C ASN A 395 26.70 -5.02 18.71
N VAL A 396 25.80 -4.51 17.86
CA VAL A 396 24.34 -4.55 18.13
C VAL A 396 23.54 -5.35 17.10
N ALA A 397 24.07 -5.62 15.91
CA ALA A 397 23.33 -6.30 14.85
C ALA A 397 22.79 -7.67 15.29
N ASP A 398 23.59 -8.48 16.01
CA ASP A 398 23.17 -9.79 16.52
C ASP A 398 22.09 -9.69 17.59
N GLU A 399 22.10 -8.63 18.40
CA GLU A 399 21.03 -8.38 19.38
C GLU A 399 19.68 -8.16 18.68
N TYR A 400 19.64 -7.29 17.67
CA TYR A 400 18.41 -6.99 16.93
C TYR A 400 17.98 -8.13 16.00
N GLN A 401 18.94 -8.87 15.45
CA GLN A 401 18.66 -10.13 14.74
C GLN A 401 17.89 -11.10 15.66
N LYS A 402 18.38 -11.30 16.87
CA LYS A 402 17.74 -12.18 17.85
C LYS A 402 16.37 -11.65 18.31
N GLN A 403 16.20 -10.34 18.43
CA GLN A 403 14.88 -9.74 18.71
C GLN A 403 13.89 -10.06 17.60
N ALA A 404 14.31 -9.94 16.34
CA ALA A 404 13.49 -10.29 15.17
C ALA A 404 13.13 -11.78 15.15
N GLU A 405 14.10 -12.66 15.39
CA GLU A 405 13.87 -14.12 15.49
C GLU A 405 12.90 -14.47 16.61
N THR A 406 12.99 -13.80 17.75
CA THR A 406 12.04 -13.98 18.87
C THR A 406 10.64 -13.51 18.47
N ALA A 407 10.51 -12.34 17.87
CA ALA A 407 9.22 -11.81 17.42
C ALA A 407 8.53 -12.73 16.39
N ILE A 408 9.29 -13.35 15.50
CA ILE A 408 8.78 -14.36 14.55
C ILE A 408 8.34 -15.64 15.27
N ALA A 409 9.13 -16.10 16.25
CA ALA A 409 8.80 -17.31 17.01
C ALA A 409 7.51 -17.12 17.83
N ASP A 410 7.27 -15.94 18.37
CA ASP A 410 6.07 -15.60 19.15
C ASP A 410 4.79 -15.55 18.29
N MET A 411 4.89 -15.58 16.96
CA MET A 411 3.73 -15.67 16.05
C MET A 411 3.24 -17.12 15.85
N GLN A 412 4.02 -18.12 16.23
CA GLN A 412 3.70 -19.55 16.06
C GLN A 412 2.93 -20.10 17.25
#